data_ba17f3fa96072083276bef193ac26dbd
#
_entry.id   ba17f3fa96072083276bef193ac26dbd
#
_cell.length_a   1.000
_cell.length_b   1.000
_cell.length_c   1.000
_cell.angle_alpha   90.00
_cell.angle_beta   90.00
_cell.angle_gamma   90.00
#
_symmetry.space_group_name_H-M   'P 1'
#
loop_
_entity.id
_entity.type
_entity.pdbx_description
1 polymer ?
#
loop_
_entity_poly.entity_id
_entity_poly.type
_entity_poly.pdbx_seq_one_letter_code
_entity_poly.pdbx_strand_id
1 'polypeptide(L)'
;MKSSELDYELPAELIAQRPVDRRDASRLLVYDRASQEVRHRTFADLPGEIGSALVVVNDTRVVPGRIAIGRPKGEVLLLESLGDGVWEALARPTRRLRAGASYGPVELLEHLGEGRWRIRLEGEPAGETPLPPYIGEPLADPERYQTVYAREAGSAAAPTAGLHFTPELLARLDVERVTLHVGLDTFRPVTVDELAEHRLHGERYSVAASSWERIRGAPTVVAVGTTTVRVLESLARGGPLSGRTDLFVTPGFEFRRVDVLLTNFHLPRSTLLAMVMAFAGVEETRELYRLAIADRYRFYSFGDAMLVL
;
A
#
# COMPACT_ATOMS: atom_id res chain seq x y z
N MET A 1 -9.94 21.25 -0.47
CA MET A 1 -10.60 20.14 -1.20
C MET A 1 -11.42 19.34 -0.23
N LYS A 2 -12.69 19.15 -0.53
CA LYS A 2 -13.59 18.33 0.30
C LYS A 2 -13.36 16.83 0.07
N SER A 3 -13.56 16.03 1.08
CA SER A 3 -13.46 14.57 0.96
C SER A 3 -14.51 13.97 0.01
N SER A 4 -15.66 14.64 -0.15
CA SER A 4 -16.69 14.27 -1.13
C SER A 4 -16.21 14.38 -2.59
N GLU A 5 -15.18 15.16 -2.86
CA GLU A 5 -14.59 15.27 -4.20
C GLU A 5 -13.74 14.04 -4.59
N LEU A 6 -13.40 13.20 -3.60
CA LEU A 6 -12.77 11.89 -3.80
C LEU A 6 -13.81 10.76 -4.02
N ASP A 7 -15.10 11.09 -4.08
CA ASP A 7 -16.14 10.06 -4.22
C ASP A 7 -16.40 9.75 -5.70
N TYR A 8 -16.70 8.49 -5.97
CA TYR A 8 -17.13 8.00 -7.27
C TYR A 8 -17.89 6.67 -7.10
N GLU A 9 -18.78 6.37 -8.03
CA GLU A 9 -19.52 5.11 -8.03
C GLU A 9 -18.65 3.98 -8.61
N LEU A 10 -18.44 2.94 -7.81
CA LEU A 10 -17.73 1.73 -8.23
C LEU A 10 -18.66 0.52 -8.17
N PRO A 11 -18.96 -0.13 -9.30
CA PRO A 11 -19.69 -1.38 -9.31
C PRO A 11 -18.95 -2.46 -8.51
N ALA A 12 -19.66 -3.11 -7.58
CA ALA A 12 -19.05 -4.07 -6.66
C ALA A 12 -18.37 -5.26 -7.37
N GLU A 13 -18.88 -5.64 -8.53
CA GLU A 13 -18.32 -6.73 -9.36
C GLU A 13 -16.95 -6.39 -9.97
N LEU A 14 -16.54 -5.12 -9.98
CA LEU A 14 -15.20 -4.70 -10.42
C LEU A 14 -14.16 -4.81 -9.30
N ILE A 15 -14.57 -5.04 -8.07
CA ILE A 15 -13.65 -5.25 -6.94
C ILE A 15 -13.07 -6.66 -7.04
N ALA A 16 -11.79 -6.76 -7.39
CA ALA A 16 -11.12 -8.04 -7.59
C ALA A 16 -10.99 -8.82 -6.28
N GLN A 17 -11.62 -9.98 -6.19
CA GLN A 17 -11.55 -10.88 -5.04
C GLN A 17 -10.34 -11.81 -5.10
N ARG A 18 -9.77 -12.05 -6.29
CA ARG A 18 -8.62 -12.93 -6.53
C ARG A 18 -7.63 -12.29 -7.49
N PRO A 19 -6.33 -12.54 -7.33
CA PRO A 19 -5.34 -12.13 -8.33
C PRO A 19 -5.57 -12.90 -9.65
N VAL A 20 -5.11 -12.33 -10.77
CA VAL A 20 -5.02 -13.07 -12.04
C VAL A 20 -4.00 -14.21 -11.91
N ASP A 21 -4.14 -15.28 -12.69
CA ASP A 21 -3.27 -16.45 -12.56
C ASP A 21 -1.80 -16.10 -12.73
N ARG A 22 -1.45 -15.45 -13.81
CA ARG A 22 -0.11 -14.92 -14.05
C ARG A 22 -0.07 -13.43 -13.68
N ARG A 23 0.83 -13.03 -12.78
CA ARG A 23 0.89 -11.69 -12.18
C ARG A 23 0.94 -10.57 -13.22
N ASP A 24 1.78 -10.70 -14.23
CA ASP A 24 2.00 -9.69 -15.28
C ASP A 24 0.96 -9.74 -16.43
N ALA A 25 -0.06 -10.60 -16.33
CA ALA A 25 -1.21 -10.62 -17.25
C ALA A 25 -2.32 -9.65 -16.84
N SER A 26 -2.19 -8.94 -15.70
CA SER A 26 -3.11 -7.85 -15.34
C SER A 26 -3.06 -6.75 -16.40
N ARG A 27 -4.16 -6.01 -16.54
CA ARG A 27 -4.20 -4.85 -17.44
C ARG A 27 -3.43 -3.69 -16.86
N LEU A 28 -2.91 -2.84 -17.73
CA LEU A 28 -2.21 -1.61 -17.39
C LEU A 28 -2.84 -0.44 -18.18
N LEU A 29 -3.47 0.49 -17.46
CA LEU A 29 -3.90 1.76 -18.04
C LEU A 29 -2.74 2.74 -17.97
N VAL A 30 -2.22 3.16 -19.10
CA VAL A 30 -1.13 4.13 -19.20
C VAL A 30 -1.70 5.49 -19.52
N TYR A 31 -1.36 6.50 -18.72
CA TYR A 31 -1.70 7.89 -18.95
C TYR A 31 -0.44 8.74 -19.03
N ASP A 32 -0.25 9.42 -20.12
CA ASP A 32 0.84 10.37 -20.35
C ASP A 32 0.32 11.80 -20.07
N ARG A 33 0.82 12.42 -18.99
CA ARG A 33 0.41 13.77 -18.56
C ARG A 33 0.77 14.87 -19.56
N ALA A 34 1.86 14.68 -20.30
CA ALA A 34 2.34 15.70 -21.24
C ALA A 34 1.49 15.73 -22.52
N SER A 35 1.14 14.58 -23.06
CA SER A 35 0.34 14.45 -24.28
C SER A 35 -1.17 14.27 -24.00
N GLN A 36 -1.54 13.98 -22.76
CA GLN A 36 -2.89 13.57 -22.32
C GLN A 36 -3.40 12.28 -23.01
N GLU A 37 -2.47 11.49 -23.54
CA GLU A 37 -2.81 10.25 -24.23
C GLU A 37 -3.09 9.13 -23.22
N VAL A 38 -4.12 8.33 -23.51
CA VAL A 38 -4.44 7.11 -22.75
C VAL A 38 -4.19 5.89 -23.62
N ARG A 39 -3.45 4.92 -23.08
CA ARG A 39 -3.15 3.65 -23.76
C ARG A 39 -3.54 2.46 -22.88
N HIS A 40 -4.11 1.44 -23.48
CA HIS A 40 -4.42 0.18 -22.82
C HIS A 40 -3.32 -0.83 -23.13
N ARG A 41 -2.74 -1.43 -22.09
CA ARG A 41 -1.63 -2.36 -22.13
C ARG A 41 -1.89 -3.55 -21.21
N THR A 42 -0.99 -4.51 -21.23
CA THR A 42 -0.80 -5.48 -20.15
C THR A 42 0.37 -5.08 -19.28
N PHE A 43 0.43 -5.56 -18.05
CA PHE A 43 1.54 -5.21 -17.15
C PHE A 43 2.90 -5.69 -17.68
N ALA A 44 2.91 -6.76 -18.49
CA ALA A 44 4.10 -7.26 -19.17
C ALA A 44 4.75 -6.24 -20.13
N ASP A 45 3.98 -5.24 -20.60
CA ASP A 45 4.44 -4.19 -21.49
C ASP A 45 5.16 -3.03 -20.75
N LEU A 46 5.15 -3.02 -19.41
CA LEU A 46 5.72 -1.97 -18.57
C LEU A 46 7.14 -1.53 -18.99
N PRO A 47 8.10 -2.44 -19.30
CA PRO A 47 9.44 -2.02 -19.70
C PRO A 47 9.47 -1.15 -20.96
N GLY A 48 8.54 -1.38 -21.90
CA GLY A 48 8.39 -0.58 -23.11
C GLY A 48 7.84 0.82 -22.84
N GLU A 49 7.01 1.00 -21.83
CA GLU A 49 6.41 2.28 -21.48
C GLU A 49 7.35 3.17 -20.65
N ILE A 50 8.21 2.59 -19.80
CA ILE A 50 9.09 3.35 -18.88
C ILE A 50 10.54 3.47 -19.36
N GLY A 51 10.93 2.71 -20.39
CA GLY A 51 12.30 2.74 -20.94
C GLY A 51 13.39 2.41 -19.90
N SER A 52 14.39 3.27 -19.78
CA SER A 52 15.54 3.11 -18.87
C SER A 52 15.34 3.78 -17.50
N ALA A 53 14.12 4.12 -17.12
CA ALA A 53 13.84 4.74 -15.82
C ALA A 53 14.18 3.82 -14.65
N LEU A 54 14.65 4.37 -13.54
CA LEU A 54 14.90 3.65 -12.30
C LEU A 54 13.58 3.32 -11.61
N VAL A 55 13.27 2.05 -11.43
CA VAL A 55 12.07 1.56 -10.76
C VAL A 55 12.34 1.39 -9.28
N VAL A 56 11.60 2.09 -8.43
CA VAL A 56 11.74 1.97 -6.97
C VAL A 56 10.56 1.20 -6.39
N VAL A 57 10.86 0.14 -5.66
CA VAL A 57 9.88 -0.78 -5.08
C VAL A 57 9.94 -0.79 -3.55
N ASN A 58 8.80 -1.04 -2.91
CA ASN A 58 8.72 -1.27 -1.47
C ASN A 58 8.85 -2.77 -1.19
N ASP A 59 9.96 -3.21 -0.58
CA ASP A 59 10.30 -4.60 -0.34
C ASP A 59 9.79 -5.15 1.00
N THR A 60 8.86 -4.45 1.63
CA THR A 60 8.23 -4.94 2.85
C THR A 60 7.50 -6.27 2.64
N ARG A 61 7.54 -7.13 3.67
CA ARG A 61 6.87 -8.43 3.70
C ARG A 61 5.74 -8.42 4.72
N VAL A 62 4.56 -8.87 4.31
CA VAL A 62 3.41 -9.03 5.22
C VAL A 62 3.68 -10.17 6.18
N VAL A 63 3.45 -9.92 7.46
CA VAL A 63 3.54 -10.96 8.49
C VAL A 63 2.20 -11.69 8.63
N PRO A 64 2.19 -13.00 8.97
CA PRO A 64 0.97 -13.75 9.26
C PRO A 64 0.43 -13.33 10.64
N GLY A 65 -0.02 -12.07 10.71
CA GLY A 65 -0.30 -11.35 11.95
C GLY A 65 -1.75 -11.41 12.43
N ARG A 66 -2.66 -12.14 11.76
CA ARG A 66 -4.04 -12.33 12.22
C ARG A 66 -4.12 -13.57 13.11
N ILE A 67 -4.13 -13.36 14.42
CA ILE A 67 -4.05 -14.43 15.43
C ILE A 67 -5.44 -14.60 16.07
N ALA A 68 -6.03 -15.78 15.92
CA ALA A 68 -7.27 -16.12 16.59
C ALA A 68 -7.04 -16.33 18.11
N ILE A 69 -7.91 -15.78 18.94
CA ILE A 69 -7.93 -16.00 20.38
C ILE A 69 -9.17 -16.79 20.80
N GLY A 70 -9.00 -17.74 21.74
CA GLY A 70 -10.03 -18.73 22.04
C GLY A 70 -11.14 -18.21 22.95
N ARG A 71 -10.81 -17.62 24.11
CA ARG A 71 -11.79 -17.11 25.09
C ARG A 71 -11.33 -15.77 25.67
N PRO A 72 -12.08 -14.68 25.45
CA PRO A 72 -13.29 -14.62 24.61
C PRO A 72 -12.97 -14.94 23.14
N LYS A 73 -13.90 -15.54 22.39
CA LYS A 73 -13.71 -15.75 20.95
C LYS A 73 -13.44 -14.42 20.28
N GLY A 74 -12.32 -14.30 19.59
CA GLY A 74 -11.90 -13.04 18.98
C GLY A 74 -10.59 -13.20 18.20
N GLU A 75 -10.00 -12.07 17.89
CA GLU A 75 -8.73 -12.01 17.15
C GLU A 75 -7.83 -10.88 17.63
N VAL A 76 -6.54 -11.08 17.43
CA VAL A 76 -5.51 -10.05 17.53
C VAL A 76 -4.88 -9.91 16.15
N LEU A 77 -4.76 -8.68 15.69
CA LEU A 77 -4.14 -8.34 14.42
C LEU A 77 -2.92 -7.47 14.67
N LEU A 78 -1.74 -8.01 14.38
CA LEU A 78 -0.47 -7.30 14.51
C LEU A 78 -0.41 -6.14 13.53
N LEU A 79 0.01 -4.96 14.00
CA LEU A 79 0.13 -3.75 13.21
C LEU A 79 1.59 -3.35 12.98
N GLU A 80 2.36 -3.26 14.06
CA GLU A 80 3.74 -2.78 14.03
C GLU A 80 4.56 -3.47 15.11
N SER A 81 5.76 -3.95 14.75
CA SER A 81 6.73 -4.46 15.72
C SER A 81 7.42 -3.28 16.43
N LEU A 82 7.44 -3.34 17.76
CA LEU A 82 8.13 -2.38 18.61
C LEU A 82 9.50 -2.92 19.12
N GLY A 83 9.89 -4.12 18.68
CA GLY A 83 11.09 -4.82 19.11
C GLY A 83 10.81 -5.78 20.28
N ASP A 84 11.74 -6.72 20.53
CA ASP A 84 11.73 -7.64 21.68
C ASP A 84 10.42 -8.42 21.87
N GLY A 85 9.79 -8.83 20.76
CA GLY A 85 8.50 -9.53 20.77
C GLY A 85 7.30 -8.66 21.14
N VAL A 86 7.49 -7.33 21.30
CA VAL A 86 6.42 -6.39 21.59
C VAL A 86 5.85 -5.83 20.28
N TRP A 87 4.53 -5.77 20.21
CA TRP A 87 3.80 -5.29 19.04
C TRP A 87 2.72 -4.28 19.42
N GLU A 88 2.45 -3.35 18.54
CA GLU A 88 1.15 -2.70 18.50
C GLU A 88 0.21 -3.58 17.68
N ALA A 89 -1.02 -3.76 18.17
CA ALA A 89 -2.01 -4.65 17.57
C ALA A 89 -3.43 -4.11 17.75
N LEU A 90 -4.34 -4.49 16.86
CA LEU A 90 -5.78 -4.40 17.11
C LEU A 90 -6.26 -5.69 17.75
N ALA A 91 -7.07 -5.60 18.82
CA ALA A 91 -7.63 -6.78 19.45
C ALA A 91 -9.16 -6.64 19.65
N ARG A 92 -9.88 -7.69 19.30
CA ARG A 92 -11.36 -7.78 19.39
C ARG A 92 -11.79 -9.07 20.08
N PRO A 93 -12.87 -9.05 20.88
CA PRO A 93 -13.72 -7.92 21.27
C PRO A 93 -13.11 -7.11 22.43
N THR A 94 -12.72 -5.89 22.20
CA THR A 94 -11.97 -5.02 23.14
C THR A 94 -12.60 -4.96 24.54
N ARG A 95 -13.91 -4.89 24.64
CA ARG A 95 -14.65 -4.76 25.94
C ARG A 95 -14.47 -5.97 26.86
N ARG A 96 -14.05 -7.13 26.35
CA ARG A 96 -13.87 -8.38 27.10
C ARG A 96 -12.40 -8.69 27.39
N LEU A 97 -11.49 -7.90 26.86
CA LEU A 97 -10.06 -8.07 27.02
C LEU A 97 -9.57 -7.30 28.25
N ARG A 98 -8.50 -7.78 28.87
CA ARG A 98 -7.91 -7.19 30.09
C ARG A 98 -6.41 -7.04 29.90
N ALA A 99 -5.85 -5.90 30.30
CA ALA A 99 -4.41 -5.74 30.41
C ALA A 99 -3.84 -6.71 31.45
N GLY A 100 -2.66 -7.26 31.18
CA GLY A 100 -2.00 -8.30 31.98
C GLY A 100 -2.54 -9.71 31.74
N ALA A 101 -3.52 -9.90 30.86
CA ALA A 101 -4.05 -11.23 30.55
C ALA A 101 -3.35 -11.82 29.30
N SER A 102 -3.17 -13.15 29.30
CA SER A 102 -2.64 -13.91 28.18
C SER A 102 -3.74 -14.67 27.45
N TYR A 103 -3.67 -14.67 26.12
CA TYR A 103 -4.60 -15.35 25.22
C TYR A 103 -3.80 -16.16 24.19
N GLY A 104 -3.49 -17.41 24.54
CA GLY A 104 -2.56 -18.22 23.77
C GLY A 104 -1.16 -17.58 23.77
N PRO A 105 -0.56 -17.34 22.60
CA PRO A 105 0.79 -16.74 22.52
C PRO A 105 0.80 -15.22 22.74
N VAL A 106 -0.36 -14.59 22.95
CA VAL A 106 -0.50 -13.13 23.06
C VAL A 106 -0.74 -12.72 24.51
N GLU A 107 0.12 -11.90 25.06
CA GLU A 107 -0.06 -11.19 26.33
C GLU A 107 -0.44 -9.72 26.04
N LEU A 108 -1.58 -9.27 26.58
CA LEU A 108 -2.02 -7.86 26.46
C LEU A 108 -1.34 -7.01 27.52
N LEU A 109 -0.46 -6.09 27.12
CA LEU A 109 0.29 -5.24 28.05
C LEU A 109 -0.48 -3.97 28.42
N GLU A 110 -0.97 -3.23 27.42
CA GLU A 110 -1.58 -1.92 27.61
C GLU A 110 -2.65 -1.65 26.55
N HIS A 111 -3.78 -1.06 26.95
CA HIS A 111 -4.82 -0.60 26.03
C HIS A 111 -4.52 0.84 25.59
N LEU A 112 -4.32 1.06 24.29
CA LEU A 112 -3.94 2.34 23.69
C LEU A 112 -5.14 3.18 23.18
N GLY A 113 -6.37 2.66 23.36
CA GLY A 113 -7.59 3.28 22.81
C GLY A 113 -7.99 2.69 21.46
N GLU A 114 -9.22 2.92 21.03
CA GLU A 114 -9.78 2.54 19.72
C GLU A 114 -9.58 1.07 19.30
N GLY A 115 -9.45 0.16 20.26
CA GLY A 115 -9.19 -1.25 20.03
C GLY A 115 -7.71 -1.57 19.79
N ARG A 116 -6.84 -0.58 19.90
CA ARG A 116 -5.37 -0.74 19.84
C ARG A 116 -4.82 -1.17 21.18
N TRP A 117 -3.85 -2.06 21.12
CA TRP A 117 -3.17 -2.63 22.28
C TRP A 117 -1.67 -2.70 22.04
N ARG A 118 -0.90 -2.48 23.09
CA ARG A 118 0.47 -2.97 23.14
C ARG A 118 0.41 -4.39 23.67
N ILE A 119 1.02 -5.30 22.93
CA ILE A 119 1.03 -6.73 23.26
C ILE A 119 2.45 -7.26 23.29
N ARG A 120 2.66 -8.39 23.97
CA ARG A 120 3.83 -9.24 23.78
C ARG A 120 3.36 -10.50 23.07
N LEU A 121 4.09 -10.89 22.02
CA LEU A 121 3.88 -12.12 21.29
C LEU A 121 4.99 -13.11 21.67
N GLU A 122 4.62 -14.32 22.07
CA GLU A 122 5.55 -15.41 22.28
C GLU A 122 5.89 -16.08 20.95
N GLY A 123 7.17 -16.04 20.57
CA GLY A 123 7.66 -16.56 19.30
C GLY A 123 7.40 -15.65 18.10
N GLU A 124 7.50 -16.22 16.92
CA GLU A 124 7.26 -15.51 15.65
C GLU A 124 5.77 -15.44 15.30
N PRO A 125 5.31 -14.42 14.53
CA PRO A 125 3.96 -14.38 14.03
C PRO A 125 3.60 -15.65 13.26
N ALA A 126 2.59 -16.38 13.72
CA ALA A 126 2.15 -17.67 13.15
C ALA A 126 0.62 -17.73 12.95
N GLY A 127 0.00 -16.60 12.69
CA GLY A 127 -1.42 -16.50 12.40
C GLY A 127 -1.73 -16.64 10.91
N GLU A 128 -2.87 -16.09 10.50
CA GLU A 128 -3.25 -15.97 9.09
C GLU A 128 -2.69 -14.68 8.50
N THR A 129 -2.47 -14.67 7.17
CA THR A 129 -2.14 -13.45 6.41
C THR A 129 -3.33 -12.49 6.47
N PRO A 130 -3.14 -11.26 6.97
CA PRO A 130 -4.21 -10.28 7.00
C PRO A 130 -4.54 -9.79 5.60
N LEU A 131 -5.74 -10.07 5.12
CA LEU A 131 -6.24 -9.53 3.86
C LEU A 131 -7.05 -8.25 4.12
N PRO A 132 -7.10 -7.33 3.14
CA PRO A 132 -7.96 -6.16 3.20
C PRO A 132 -9.43 -6.53 3.42
N PRO A 133 -10.23 -5.69 4.10
CA PRO A 133 -11.60 -6.03 4.50
C PRO A 133 -12.58 -6.25 3.34
N TYR A 134 -12.26 -5.76 2.15
CA TYR A 134 -13.06 -5.95 0.93
C TYR A 134 -12.77 -7.27 0.19
N ILE A 135 -11.76 -8.02 0.64
CA ILE A 135 -11.50 -9.39 0.16
C ILE A 135 -12.26 -10.33 1.07
N GLY A 136 -13.37 -10.87 0.55
CA GLY A 136 -14.23 -11.80 1.28
C GLY A 136 -13.83 -13.27 1.12
N GLU A 137 -12.98 -13.58 0.15
CA GLU A 137 -12.55 -14.94 -0.14
C GLU A 137 -11.15 -15.22 0.41
N PRO A 138 -10.94 -16.35 1.10
CA PRO A 138 -9.61 -16.77 1.52
C PRO A 138 -8.72 -17.06 0.30
N LEU A 139 -7.45 -16.70 0.40
CA LEU A 139 -6.48 -17.08 -0.62
C LEU A 139 -6.06 -18.53 -0.45
N ALA A 140 -6.08 -19.30 -1.54
CA ALA A 140 -5.55 -20.66 -1.56
C ALA A 140 -4.02 -20.68 -1.32
N ASP A 141 -3.32 -19.64 -1.80
CA ASP A 141 -1.88 -19.44 -1.61
C ASP A 141 -1.63 -18.05 -1.02
N PRO A 142 -1.25 -17.95 0.27
CA PRO A 142 -0.94 -16.68 0.92
C PRO A 142 0.21 -15.89 0.27
N GLU A 143 1.14 -16.57 -0.43
CA GLU A 143 2.24 -15.90 -1.15
C GLU A 143 1.74 -15.07 -2.34
N ARG A 144 0.49 -15.27 -2.77
CA ARG A 144 -0.14 -14.39 -3.77
C ARG A 144 -0.41 -12.98 -3.24
N TYR A 145 -0.44 -12.79 -1.91
CA TYR A 145 -0.51 -11.47 -1.26
C TYR A 145 0.86 -10.96 -0.81
N GLN A 146 1.94 -11.47 -1.40
CA GLN A 146 3.31 -10.99 -1.24
C GLN A 146 3.86 -10.56 -2.60
N THR A 147 4.69 -9.52 -2.63
CA THR A 147 5.47 -9.22 -3.82
C THR A 147 6.59 -10.25 -4.00
N VAL A 148 7.00 -10.51 -5.24
CA VAL A 148 8.10 -11.46 -5.52
C VAL A 148 9.46 -10.99 -5.00
N TYR A 149 9.55 -9.75 -4.56
CA TYR A 149 10.75 -9.13 -3.99
C TYR A 149 10.61 -8.80 -2.49
N ALA A 150 9.54 -9.26 -1.83
CA ALA A 150 9.32 -9.02 -0.41
C ALA A 150 10.41 -9.64 0.45
N ARG A 151 11.06 -8.83 1.33
CA ARG A 151 12.19 -9.23 2.17
C ARG A 151 11.98 -8.88 3.64
N GLU A 152 11.72 -7.60 3.90
CA GLU A 152 11.72 -7.01 5.22
C GLU A 152 10.38 -7.24 5.91
N ALA A 153 10.31 -8.23 6.79
CA ALA A 153 9.09 -8.57 7.51
C ALA A 153 8.66 -7.47 8.50
N GLY A 154 7.35 -7.22 8.62
CA GLY A 154 6.84 -6.24 9.59
C GLY A 154 5.58 -5.50 9.13
N SER A 155 5.07 -5.79 7.95
CA SER A 155 3.92 -5.12 7.36
C SER A 155 2.61 -5.83 7.69
N ALA A 156 1.56 -5.05 7.96
CA ALA A 156 0.19 -5.56 8.09
C ALA A 156 -0.52 -5.69 6.73
N ALA A 157 0.00 -5.06 5.67
CA ALA A 157 -0.56 -5.13 4.33
C ALA A 157 0.53 -5.12 3.26
N ALA A 158 0.27 -5.73 2.09
CA ALA A 158 1.19 -5.76 0.97
C ALA A 158 1.22 -4.41 0.22
N PRO A 159 2.36 -4.00 -0.36
CA PRO A 159 2.43 -2.92 -1.34
C PRO A 159 1.86 -3.39 -2.68
N THR A 160 0.54 -3.30 -2.82
CA THR A 160 -0.26 -4.06 -3.80
C THR A 160 0.06 -3.75 -5.26
N ALA A 161 0.55 -2.54 -5.58
CA ALA A 161 1.05 -2.21 -6.92
C ALA A 161 2.25 -3.07 -7.34
N GLY A 162 2.95 -3.66 -6.37
CA GLY A 162 4.05 -4.59 -6.61
C GLY A 162 3.64 -6.03 -6.87
N LEU A 163 2.37 -6.39 -6.66
CA LEU A 163 1.88 -7.77 -6.83
C LEU A 163 1.87 -8.22 -8.29
N HIS A 164 1.92 -7.27 -9.22
CA HIS A 164 1.90 -7.53 -10.67
C HIS A 164 3.25 -8.01 -11.22
N PHE A 165 4.35 -7.78 -10.49
CA PHE A 165 5.67 -8.18 -10.97
C PHE A 165 5.88 -9.69 -10.91
N THR A 166 6.58 -10.20 -11.93
CA THR A 166 7.20 -11.52 -11.92
C THR A 166 8.71 -11.38 -11.80
N PRO A 167 9.46 -12.43 -11.38
CA PRO A 167 10.92 -12.37 -11.36
C PRO A 167 11.52 -12.05 -12.74
N GLU A 168 10.92 -12.60 -13.82
CA GLU A 168 11.36 -12.41 -15.21
C GLU A 168 11.16 -10.95 -15.65
N LEU A 169 10.05 -10.32 -15.26
CA LEU A 169 9.79 -8.92 -15.56
C LEU A 169 10.77 -8.00 -14.81
N LEU A 170 11.00 -8.27 -13.52
CA LEU A 170 11.96 -7.51 -12.71
C LEU A 170 13.38 -7.59 -13.24
N ALA A 171 13.79 -8.75 -13.77
CA ALA A 171 15.14 -8.93 -14.35
C ALA A 171 15.40 -8.05 -15.59
N ARG A 172 14.36 -7.49 -16.19
CA ARG A 172 14.42 -6.60 -17.36
C ARG A 172 14.48 -5.12 -16.98
N LEU A 173 14.38 -4.80 -15.68
CA LEU A 173 14.27 -3.43 -15.17
C LEU A 173 15.47 -3.08 -14.30
N ASP A 174 15.78 -1.81 -14.24
CA ASP A 174 16.72 -1.25 -13.28
C ASP A 174 15.95 -0.95 -11.98
N VAL A 175 16.24 -1.68 -10.90
CA VAL A 175 15.42 -1.68 -9.68
C VAL A 175 16.21 -1.27 -8.45
N GLU A 176 15.66 -0.34 -7.67
CA GLU A 176 16.07 0.00 -6.31
C GLU A 176 14.96 -0.32 -5.29
N ARG A 177 15.38 -0.43 -4.03
CA ARG A 177 14.47 -0.82 -2.95
C ARG A 177 14.43 0.22 -1.86
N VAL A 178 13.21 0.39 -1.34
CA VAL A 178 12.94 1.07 -0.07
C VAL A 178 12.07 0.14 0.78
N THR A 179 12.10 0.29 2.08
CA THR A 179 11.20 -0.43 2.97
C THR A 179 10.25 0.56 3.64
N LEU A 180 8.95 0.32 3.55
CA LEU A 180 7.94 0.98 4.37
C LEU A 180 6.95 -0.09 4.83
N HIS A 181 6.78 -0.23 6.14
CA HIS A 181 5.82 -1.16 6.71
C HIS A 181 4.42 -0.55 6.68
N VAL A 182 3.56 -1.14 5.85
CA VAL A 182 2.21 -0.64 5.58
C VAL A 182 1.28 -1.00 6.73
N GLY A 183 0.68 0.03 7.31
CA GLY A 183 -0.35 -0.11 8.34
C GLY A 183 -1.75 -0.29 7.75
N LEU A 184 -2.71 -0.64 8.62
CA LEU A 184 -4.11 -0.84 8.20
C LEU A 184 -4.86 0.46 7.91
N ASP A 185 -4.38 1.59 8.38
CA ASP A 185 -5.02 2.89 8.14
C ASP A 185 -5.06 3.25 6.65
N THR A 186 -4.18 2.66 5.85
CA THR A 186 -4.17 2.77 4.38
C THR A 186 -5.50 2.34 3.75
N PHE A 187 -6.28 1.47 4.40
CA PHE A 187 -7.58 1.01 3.92
C PHE A 187 -8.78 1.73 4.53
N ARG A 188 -8.55 2.70 5.41
CA ARG A 188 -9.63 3.47 6.02
C ARG A 188 -10.08 4.60 5.10
N PRO A 189 -11.40 4.77 4.87
CA PRO A 189 -11.91 5.93 4.18
C PRO A 189 -11.60 7.22 4.96
N VAL A 190 -11.41 8.32 4.23
CA VAL A 190 -11.37 9.66 4.82
C VAL A 190 -12.76 10.00 5.33
N THR A 191 -12.87 10.30 6.63
CA THR A 191 -14.15 10.57 7.31
C THR A 191 -14.37 12.04 7.63
N VAL A 192 -13.33 12.87 7.53
CA VAL A 192 -13.40 14.34 7.71
C VAL A 192 -13.96 15.02 6.47
N ASP A 193 -14.58 16.19 6.62
CA ASP A 193 -15.14 16.92 5.50
C ASP A 193 -14.05 17.58 4.64
N GLU A 194 -13.05 18.18 5.26
CA GLU A 194 -11.93 18.80 4.56
C GLU A 194 -10.68 17.92 4.65
N LEU A 195 -10.04 17.64 3.52
CA LEU A 195 -8.83 16.78 3.47
C LEU A 195 -7.69 17.32 4.34
N ALA A 196 -7.58 18.63 4.50
CA ALA A 196 -6.55 19.26 5.32
C ALA A 196 -6.65 18.90 6.82
N GLU A 197 -7.83 18.46 7.27
CA GLU A 197 -8.07 18.03 8.65
C GLU A 197 -7.71 16.56 8.89
N HIS A 198 -7.57 15.78 7.80
CA HIS A 198 -7.20 14.38 7.90
C HIS A 198 -5.77 14.21 8.39
N ARG A 199 -5.55 13.29 9.33
CA ARG A 199 -4.22 12.93 9.84
C ARG A 199 -3.95 11.47 9.56
N LEU A 200 -2.79 11.20 8.96
CA LEU A 200 -2.28 9.85 8.79
C LEU A 200 -1.49 9.44 10.04
N HIS A 201 -1.64 8.21 10.45
CA HIS A 201 -0.67 7.60 11.36
C HIS A 201 0.65 7.41 10.61
N GLY A 202 1.74 7.78 11.28
CA GLY A 202 3.06 7.64 10.69
C GLY A 202 3.42 6.17 10.48
N GLU A 203 3.92 5.81 9.31
CA GLU A 203 4.42 4.47 8.98
C GLU A 203 5.95 4.46 8.99
N ARG A 204 6.53 3.38 9.53
CA ARG A 204 7.99 3.21 9.60
C ARG A 204 8.57 2.92 8.23
N TYR A 205 9.66 3.61 7.91
CA TYR A 205 10.41 3.33 6.69
C TYR A 205 11.91 3.30 6.94
N SER A 206 12.62 2.66 6.04
CA SER A 206 14.07 2.69 5.97
C SER A 206 14.56 2.59 4.53
N VAL A 207 15.67 3.25 4.24
CA VAL A 207 16.32 3.23 2.94
C VAL A 207 17.84 3.17 3.14
N ALA A 208 18.52 2.29 2.43
CA ALA A 208 19.99 2.26 2.45
C ALA A 208 20.56 3.55 1.86
N ALA A 209 21.65 4.06 2.42
CA ALA A 209 22.29 5.28 1.93
C ALA A 209 22.69 5.18 0.45
N SER A 210 23.23 4.03 0.02
CA SER A 210 23.58 3.77 -1.38
C SER A 210 22.35 3.78 -2.30
N SER A 211 21.22 3.22 -1.85
CA SER A 211 19.97 3.24 -2.62
C SER A 211 19.44 4.66 -2.77
N TRP A 212 19.48 5.46 -1.70
CA TRP A 212 19.05 6.86 -1.79
C TRP A 212 19.94 7.69 -2.71
N GLU A 213 21.27 7.55 -2.64
CA GLU A 213 22.17 8.23 -3.56
C GLU A 213 21.87 7.89 -5.02
N ARG A 214 21.63 6.63 -5.30
CA ARG A 214 21.27 6.18 -6.64
C ARG A 214 19.91 6.73 -7.09
N ILE A 215 18.89 6.65 -6.22
CA ILE A 215 17.56 7.21 -6.48
C ILE A 215 17.65 8.71 -6.73
N ARG A 216 18.39 9.43 -5.88
CA ARG A 216 18.54 10.88 -5.99
C ARG A 216 19.23 11.31 -7.29
N GLY A 217 20.18 10.52 -7.77
CA GLY A 217 20.95 10.80 -8.99
C GLY A 217 20.32 10.32 -10.29
N ALA A 218 19.25 9.51 -10.23
CA ALA A 218 18.59 8.98 -11.42
C ALA A 218 17.84 10.07 -12.20
N PRO A 219 17.91 10.12 -13.54
CA PRO A 219 17.23 11.12 -14.34
C PRO A 219 15.69 10.99 -14.29
N THR A 220 15.19 9.76 -14.20
CA THR A 220 13.75 9.45 -14.11
C THR A 220 13.51 8.33 -13.11
N VAL A 221 12.60 8.54 -12.19
CA VAL A 221 12.20 7.58 -11.14
C VAL A 221 10.75 7.18 -11.25
N VAL A 222 10.52 5.88 -11.36
CA VAL A 222 9.20 5.25 -11.28
C VAL A 222 8.97 4.78 -9.86
N ALA A 223 8.02 5.37 -9.16
CA ALA A 223 7.57 4.89 -7.85
C ALA A 223 6.51 3.80 -8.02
N VAL A 224 6.78 2.60 -7.50
CA VAL A 224 5.82 1.49 -7.48
C VAL A 224 5.01 1.55 -6.18
N GLY A 225 3.77 2.00 -6.30
CA GLY A 225 2.83 2.16 -5.21
C GLY A 225 2.97 3.49 -4.46
N THR A 226 1.86 3.88 -3.85
CA THR A 226 1.73 5.13 -3.08
C THR A 226 2.62 5.15 -1.84
N THR A 227 2.95 3.99 -1.26
CA THR A 227 3.88 3.87 -0.14
C THR A 227 5.31 4.25 -0.54
N THR A 228 5.75 3.84 -1.74
CA THR A 228 7.05 4.24 -2.29
C THR A 228 7.11 5.76 -2.52
N VAL A 229 6.04 6.34 -3.08
CA VAL A 229 5.93 7.81 -3.23
C VAL A 229 6.16 8.51 -1.90
N ARG A 230 5.49 8.07 -0.82
CA ARG A 230 5.60 8.70 0.50
C ARG A 230 7.04 8.65 1.04
N VAL A 231 7.74 7.55 0.86
CA VAL A 231 9.16 7.44 1.26
C VAL A 231 10.02 8.41 0.46
N LEU A 232 9.92 8.37 -0.87
CA LEU A 232 10.76 9.18 -1.76
C LEU A 232 10.54 10.67 -1.54
N GLU A 233 9.28 11.08 -1.41
CA GLU A 233 8.93 12.49 -1.18
C GLU A 233 9.27 12.97 0.24
N SER A 234 9.28 12.11 1.23
CA SER A 234 9.79 12.42 2.57
C SER A 234 11.29 12.66 2.56
N LEU A 235 12.05 11.78 1.89
CA LEU A 235 13.50 11.92 1.75
C LEU A 235 13.89 13.16 0.93
N ALA A 236 13.19 13.43 -0.16
CA ALA A 236 13.43 14.61 -1.00
C ALA A 236 13.18 15.94 -0.27
N ARG A 237 12.44 15.90 0.85
CA ARG A 237 12.20 17.03 1.75
C ARG A 237 13.13 17.07 2.96
N GLY A 238 14.20 16.28 2.94
CA GLY A 238 15.21 16.26 4.01
C GLY A 238 14.88 15.33 5.17
N GLY A 239 13.94 14.42 4.99
CA GLY A 239 13.68 13.35 5.95
C GLY A 239 14.90 12.43 6.15
N PRO A 240 15.04 11.77 7.32
CA PRO A 240 16.13 10.84 7.59
C PRO A 240 15.99 9.56 6.74
N LEU A 241 17.10 8.82 6.55
CA LEU A 241 17.09 7.55 5.82
C LEU A 241 16.28 6.43 6.52
N SER A 242 16.00 6.58 7.80
CA SER A 242 15.16 5.70 8.59
C SER A 242 14.35 6.51 9.60
N GLY A 243 13.05 6.25 9.67
CA GLY A 243 12.16 7.01 10.53
C GLY A 243 10.69 6.68 10.31
N ARG A 244 9.83 7.65 10.53
CA ARG A 244 8.39 7.56 10.26
C ARG A 244 7.97 8.65 9.29
N THR A 245 7.05 8.32 8.39
CA THR A 245 6.41 9.29 7.49
C THR A 245 4.90 9.29 7.70
N ASP A 246 4.35 10.46 8.00
CA ASP A 246 2.93 10.78 8.03
C ASP A 246 2.53 11.64 6.82
N LEU A 247 3.38 11.69 5.81
CA LEU A 247 3.18 12.52 4.62
C LEU A 247 1.85 12.19 3.95
N PHE A 248 0.96 13.15 3.96
CA PHE A 248 -0.32 13.10 3.26
C PHE A 248 -0.23 13.94 1.98
N VAL A 249 -0.30 13.28 0.83
CA VAL A 249 -0.23 13.91 -0.49
C VAL A 249 -1.64 14.17 -1.00
N THR A 250 -1.92 15.44 -1.29
CA THR A 250 -3.22 15.92 -1.79
C THR A 250 -3.03 16.83 -3.01
N PRO A 251 -4.05 17.10 -3.81
CA PRO A 251 -3.97 18.04 -4.93
C PRO A 251 -3.32 19.36 -4.54
N GLY A 252 -2.38 19.82 -5.37
CA GLY A 252 -1.51 20.96 -5.09
C GLY A 252 -0.16 20.59 -4.47
N PHE A 253 0.08 19.31 -4.17
CA PHE A 253 1.37 18.85 -3.70
C PHE A 253 2.43 18.91 -4.79
N GLU A 254 3.60 19.44 -4.46
CA GLU A 254 4.74 19.56 -5.36
C GLU A 254 5.64 18.32 -5.21
N PHE A 255 5.66 17.46 -6.22
CA PHE A 255 6.54 16.29 -6.25
C PHE A 255 7.98 16.71 -6.54
N ARG A 256 8.95 16.20 -5.77
CA ARG A 256 10.37 16.55 -5.87
C ARG A 256 11.25 15.42 -6.39
N ARG A 257 10.78 14.18 -6.28
CA ARG A 257 11.59 13.03 -6.68
C ARG A 257 10.86 12.01 -7.55
N VAL A 258 9.56 11.92 -7.44
CA VAL A 258 8.78 10.95 -8.23
C VAL A 258 8.40 11.57 -9.57
N ASP A 259 8.87 10.97 -10.65
CA ASP A 259 8.60 11.40 -12.02
C ASP A 259 7.43 10.63 -12.64
N VAL A 260 7.33 9.33 -12.31
CA VAL A 260 6.34 8.38 -12.82
C VAL A 260 5.72 7.60 -11.67
N LEU A 261 4.39 7.44 -11.69
CA LEU A 261 3.64 6.70 -10.69
C LEU A 261 3.04 5.42 -11.29
N LEU A 262 3.39 4.26 -10.74
CA LEU A 262 2.74 2.98 -10.99
C LEU A 262 1.89 2.62 -9.77
N THR A 263 0.59 2.45 -9.94
CA THR A 263 -0.34 2.19 -8.83
C THR A 263 -1.52 1.31 -9.23
N ASN A 264 -2.32 0.83 -8.26
CA ASN A 264 -3.62 0.22 -8.51
C ASN A 264 -4.72 1.28 -8.63
N PHE A 265 -5.92 0.89 -9.01
CA PHE A 265 -7.12 1.71 -8.86
C PHE A 265 -7.60 1.63 -7.39
N HIS A 266 -7.84 2.80 -6.79
CA HIS A 266 -8.08 2.95 -5.35
C HIS A 266 -9.54 3.16 -5.00
N LEU A 267 -9.87 2.90 -3.72
CA LEU A 267 -11.19 3.10 -3.11
C LEU A 267 -11.67 4.56 -3.25
N PRO A 268 -13.00 4.78 -3.42
CA PRO A 268 -13.59 6.09 -3.20
C PRO A 268 -13.23 6.62 -1.82
N ARG A 269 -13.10 7.93 -1.69
CA ARG A 269 -12.80 8.63 -0.44
C ARG A 269 -11.55 8.12 0.29
N SER A 270 -10.54 7.67 -0.47
CA SER A 270 -9.27 7.20 0.11
C SER A 270 -8.16 8.23 -0.02
N THR A 271 -7.22 8.20 0.93
CA THR A 271 -5.99 9.00 0.88
C THR A 271 -5.13 8.65 -0.32
N LEU A 272 -5.25 7.42 -0.83
CA LEU A 272 -4.53 6.93 -2.00
C LEU A 272 -5.08 7.55 -3.30
N LEU A 273 -6.41 7.71 -3.41
CA LEU A 273 -7.03 8.41 -4.53
C LEU A 273 -6.65 9.89 -4.53
N ALA A 274 -6.58 10.53 -3.35
CA ALA A 274 -6.11 11.91 -3.24
C ALA A 274 -4.68 12.07 -3.79
N MET A 275 -3.79 11.11 -3.54
CA MET A 275 -2.43 11.11 -4.08
C MET A 275 -2.42 10.94 -5.61
N VAL A 276 -3.25 10.06 -6.16
CA VAL A 276 -3.38 9.92 -7.62
C VAL A 276 -3.88 11.23 -8.25
N MET A 277 -4.89 11.87 -7.65
CA MET A 277 -5.39 13.18 -8.10
C MET A 277 -4.32 14.28 -7.98
N ALA A 278 -3.46 14.21 -6.98
CA ALA A 278 -2.34 15.13 -6.85
C ALA A 278 -1.29 14.93 -7.95
N PHE A 279 -1.09 13.69 -8.40
CA PHE A 279 -0.05 13.34 -9.37
C PHE A 279 -0.53 13.48 -10.83
N ALA A 280 -1.71 12.98 -11.13
CA ALA A 280 -2.26 12.96 -12.49
C ALA A 280 -3.11 14.19 -12.85
N GLY A 281 -3.61 14.92 -11.85
CA GLY A 281 -4.65 15.93 -11.98
C GLY A 281 -6.01 15.42 -11.49
N VAL A 282 -6.83 16.33 -10.98
CA VAL A 282 -8.14 15.97 -10.37
C VAL A 282 -9.12 15.52 -11.45
N GLU A 283 -9.30 16.33 -12.50
CA GLU A 283 -10.24 16.03 -13.57
C GLU A 283 -9.76 14.85 -14.43
N GLU A 284 -8.46 14.79 -14.70
CA GLU A 284 -7.82 13.69 -15.41
C GLU A 284 -8.04 12.37 -14.66
N THR A 285 -7.85 12.36 -13.35
CA THR A 285 -8.11 11.15 -12.54
C THR A 285 -9.56 10.73 -12.60
N ARG A 286 -10.51 11.65 -12.55
CA ARG A 286 -11.94 11.35 -12.68
C ARG A 286 -12.28 10.73 -14.04
N GLU A 287 -11.70 11.27 -15.12
CA GLU A 287 -11.87 10.73 -16.47
C GLU A 287 -11.27 9.33 -16.59
N LEU A 288 -10.04 9.13 -16.08
CA LEU A 288 -9.34 7.83 -16.10
C LEU A 288 -10.13 6.77 -15.32
N TYR A 289 -10.71 7.13 -14.17
CA TYR A 289 -11.52 6.19 -13.38
C TYR A 289 -12.86 5.87 -14.04
N ARG A 290 -13.52 6.86 -14.69
CA ARG A 290 -14.73 6.60 -15.49
C ARG A 290 -14.42 5.66 -16.67
N LEU A 291 -13.32 5.90 -17.39
CA LEU A 291 -12.86 5.04 -18.48
C LEU A 291 -12.55 3.62 -17.97
N ALA A 292 -11.82 3.50 -16.86
CA ALA A 292 -11.48 2.21 -16.28
C ALA A 292 -12.74 1.41 -15.88
N ILE A 293 -13.76 2.06 -15.33
CA ILE A 293 -15.04 1.44 -15.00
C ILE A 293 -15.79 1.01 -16.27
N ALA A 294 -15.89 1.88 -17.26
CA ALA A 294 -16.56 1.58 -18.53
C ALA A 294 -15.90 0.41 -19.26
N ASP A 295 -14.59 0.34 -19.24
CA ASP A 295 -13.78 -0.73 -19.85
C ASP A 295 -13.60 -1.93 -18.94
N ARG A 296 -14.30 -1.96 -17.78
CA ARG A 296 -14.31 -3.07 -16.84
C ARG A 296 -12.91 -3.47 -16.37
N TYR A 297 -12.08 -2.50 -16.04
CA TYR A 297 -10.86 -2.74 -15.25
C TYR A 297 -11.22 -3.26 -13.88
N ARG A 298 -10.33 -4.05 -13.31
CA ARG A 298 -10.47 -4.60 -11.96
C ARG A 298 -9.84 -3.65 -10.96
N PHE A 299 -10.49 -3.47 -9.83
CA PHE A 299 -10.11 -2.48 -8.82
C PHE A 299 -9.50 -3.12 -7.58
N TYR A 300 -8.73 -2.32 -6.82
CA TYR A 300 -8.11 -2.57 -5.53
C TYR A 300 -6.93 -3.55 -5.59
N SER A 301 -6.64 -4.25 -4.45
CA SER A 301 -5.39 -5.00 -4.22
C SER A 301 -5.05 -6.04 -5.29
N PHE A 302 -6.05 -6.76 -5.78
CA PHE A 302 -5.90 -7.78 -6.82
C PHE A 302 -6.41 -7.33 -8.19
N GLY A 303 -6.68 -6.05 -8.30
CA GLY A 303 -7.15 -5.43 -9.53
C GLY A 303 -6.05 -5.27 -10.58
N ASP A 304 -6.32 -4.38 -11.51
CA ASP A 304 -5.40 -3.97 -12.56
C ASP A 304 -4.54 -2.76 -12.10
N ALA A 305 -3.59 -2.35 -12.91
CA ALA A 305 -2.68 -1.27 -12.61
C ALA A 305 -2.92 -0.05 -13.50
N MET A 306 -2.46 1.10 -13.01
CA MET A 306 -2.37 2.36 -13.74
C MET A 306 -0.94 2.88 -13.68
N LEU A 307 -0.43 3.34 -14.81
CA LEU A 307 0.86 4.01 -14.97
C LEU A 307 0.60 5.46 -15.38
N VAL A 308 1.11 6.40 -14.61
CA VAL A 308 1.03 7.84 -14.90
C VAL A 308 2.45 8.33 -15.20
N LEU A 309 2.70 8.67 -16.47
CA LEU A 309 3.96 9.15 -17.03
C LEU A 309 4.07 10.67 -16.92
#